data_79a6b58fb17a29a2bb4a2c8744ec170d
#
_entry.id   79a6b58fb17a29a2bb4a2c8744ec170d
#
_cell.length_a   1.000
_cell.length_b   1.000
_cell.length_c   1.000
_cell.angle_alpha   90.00
_cell.angle_beta   90.00
_cell.angle_gamma   90.00
#
_symmetry.space_group_name_H-M   'P 1'
#
loop_
_entity.id
_entity.type
_entity.pdbx_description
1 polymer ?
#
loop_
_entity_poly.entity_id
_entity_poly.type
_entity_poly.pdbx_seq_one_letter_code
_entity_poly.pdbx_strand_id
1 'polypeptide(L)'
;MSKPNQPWPLKEAEALLESLPEGGEVLFQTGFGPSGLPHIGTFAEVARTTFVRRAFGTLSDRPTRLIAFSDDMDGLRKVPLNVPNGDVIAPHLGKPLHAIPDPFGCCDSFSAHNNAKLREFLDTYGFDYEFQSAEEAYTRGDFDSGLNILLEKVEEVRALILPTLRE
;
A
#
# COMPACT_ATOMS: atom_id res chain seq x y z
N MET A 1 -4.48 -8.44 -30.12
CA MET A 1 -3.28 -7.85 -30.76
C MET A 1 -3.11 -6.43 -30.25
N SER A 2 -2.08 -6.15 -29.45
CA SER A 2 -1.80 -4.80 -28.94
C SER A 2 -1.51 -3.87 -30.12
N LYS A 3 -2.21 -2.73 -30.16
CA LYS A 3 -1.96 -1.70 -31.16
C LYS A 3 -0.53 -1.16 -30.99
N PRO A 4 0.30 -1.11 -32.07
CA PRO A 4 1.61 -0.51 -31.96
C PRO A 4 1.46 0.95 -31.51
N ASN A 5 2.28 1.39 -30.54
CA ASN A 5 2.29 2.73 -29.93
C ASN A 5 1.16 3.08 -28.94
N GLN A 6 0.45 2.11 -28.39
CA GLN A 6 -0.50 2.40 -27.33
C GLN A 6 0.23 2.76 -26.01
N PRO A 7 -0.15 3.85 -25.30
CA PRO A 7 0.41 4.19 -23.99
C PRO A 7 0.25 3.06 -23.00
N TRP A 8 1.28 2.83 -22.17
CA TRP A 8 1.27 1.72 -21.22
C TRP A 8 0.08 1.74 -20.24
N PRO A 9 -0.44 2.89 -19.74
CA PRO A 9 -1.58 2.84 -18.84
C PRO A 9 -2.86 2.31 -19.49
N LEU A 10 -3.03 2.56 -20.79
CA LEU A 10 -4.16 2.01 -21.54
C LEU A 10 -4.03 0.50 -21.76
N LYS A 11 -2.82 0.00 -22.00
CA LYS A 11 -2.59 -1.46 -22.10
C LYS A 11 -2.93 -2.18 -20.81
N GLU A 12 -2.47 -1.64 -19.69
CA GLU A 12 -2.77 -2.19 -18.36
C GLU A 12 -4.28 -2.13 -18.06
N ALA A 13 -4.92 -1.01 -18.39
CA ALA A 13 -6.37 -0.85 -18.19
C ALA A 13 -7.19 -1.81 -19.05
N GLU A 14 -6.82 -2.04 -20.33
CA GLU A 14 -7.46 -3.04 -21.20
C GLU A 14 -7.29 -4.46 -20.63
N ALA A 15 -6.06 -4.83 -20.24
CA ALA A 15 -5.80 -6.14 -19.65
C ALA A 15 -6.59 -6.36 -18.34
N LEU A 16 -6.67 -5.30 -17.52
CA LEU A 16 -7.48 -5.34 -16.30
C LEU A 16 -8.97 -5.55 -16.62
N LEU A 17 -9.51 -4.80 -17.58
CA LEU A 17 -10.91 -4.91 -17.99
C LEU A 17 -11.25 -6.32 -18.51
N GLU A 18 -10.36 -6.95 -19.27
CA GLU A 18 -10.51 -8.32 -19.77
C GLU A 18 -10.46 -9.38 -18.66
N SER A 19 -9.74 -9.13 -17.56
CA SER A 19 -9.54 -10.08 -16.47
C SER A 19 -10.58 -9.99 -15.35
N LEU A 20 -11.25 -8.85 -15.22
CA LEU A 20 -12.21 -8.61 -14.15
C LEU A 20 -13.55 -9.29 -14.43
N PRO A 21 -14.24 -9.80 -13.38
CA PRO A 21 -15.64 -10.22 -13.50
C PRO A 21 -16.52 -9.05 -13.93
N GLU A 22 -17.66 -9.36 -14.54
CA GLU A 22 -18.61 -8.33 -14.97
C GLU A 22 -19.20 -7.57 -13.76
N GLY A 23 -19.34 -6.25 -13.93
CA GLY A 23 -19.97 -5.36 -12.94
C GLY A 23 -19.12 -5.06 -11.72
N GLY A 24 -19.72 -4.35 -10.75
CA GLY A 24 -19.10 -3.97 -9.48
C GLY A 24 -18.06 -2.85 -9.56
N GLU A 25 -17.63 -2.41 -8.38
CA GLU A 25 -16.57 -1.42 -8.21
C GLU A 25 -15.18 -2.05 -8.47
N VAL A 26 -14.26 -1.26 -9.02
CA VAL A 26 -12.87 -1.68 -9.23
C VAL A 26 -11.96 -0.98 -8.24
N LEU A 27 -11.30 -1.79 -7.40
CA LEU A 27 -10.37 -1.31 -6.40
C LEU A 27 -8.95 -1.26 -6.99
N PHE A 28 -8.33 -0.08 -6.91
CA PHE A 28 -6.91 0.14 -7.12
C PHE A 28 -6.24 0.32 -5.76
N GLN A 29 -5.03 -0.21 -5.61
CA GLN A 29 -4.32 -0.12 -4.34
C GLN A 29 -2.84 0.16 -4.57
N THR A 30 -2.26 1.00 -3.71
CA THR A 30 -0.82 1.22 -3.60
C THR A 30 -0.37 0.86 -2.19
N GLY A 31 0.85 0.36 -2.02
CA GLY A 31 1.46 0.08 -0.72
C GLY A 31 2.45 1.16 -0.32
N PHE A 32 2.50 1.48 0.97
CA PHE A 32 3.49 2.37 1.57
C PHE A 32 3.98 1.78 2.89
N GLY A 33 5.27 1.45 2.96
CA GLY A 33 5.91 1.10 4.22
C GLY A 33 6.39 2.37 4.94
N PRO A 34 5.74 2.80 6.05
CA PRO A 34 6.07 4.06 6.74
C PRO A 34 7.35 3.96 7.60
N SER A 35 8.36 3.28 7.09
CA SER A 35 9.69 3.12 7.72
C SER A 35 10.65 4.28 7.43
N GLY A 36 10.17 5.35 6.80
CA GLY A 36 10.88 6.57 6.46
C GLY A 36 9.97 7.58 5.77
N LEU A 37 10.49 8.78 5.54
CA LEU A 37 9.74 9.84 4.88
C LEU A 37 9.36 9.44 3.44
N PRO A 38 8.18 9.85 2.94
CA PRO A 38 7.80 9.67 1.54
C PRO A 38 8.83 10.29 0.59
N HIS A 39 9.06 9.64 -0.54
CA HIS A 39 10.05 10.06 -1.53
C HIS A 39 9.52 9.85 -2.96
N ILE A 40 10.35 10.12 -3.97
CA ILE A 40 9.97 10.01 -5.38
C ILE A 40 9.46 8.59 -5.77
N GLY A 41 9.96 7.54 -5.11
CA GLY A 41 9.44 6.18 -5.30
C GLY A 41 7.98 6.05 -4.84
N THR A 42 7.65 6.62 -3.68
CA THR A 42 6.27 6.67 -3.16
C THR A 42 5.35 7.44 -4.12
N PHE A 43 5.83 8.57 -4.67
CA PHE A 43 5.11 9.31 -5.70
C PHE A 43 4.86 8.44 -6.94
N ALA A 44 5.89 7.75 -7.42
CA ALA A 44 5.79 6.93 -8.63
C ALA A 44 4.76 5.79 -8.47
N GLU A 45 4.67 5.17 -7.30
CA GLU A 45 3.65 4.15 -6.98
C GLU A 45 2.24 4.70 -7.18
N VAL A 46 1.90 5.80 -6.49
CA VAL A 46 0.56 6.38 -6.56
C VAL A 46 0.26 6.96 -7.94
N ALA A 47 1.24 7.64 -8.57
CA ALA A 47 1.08 8.21 -9.89
C ALA A 47 0.81 7.15 -10.96
N ARG A 48 1.57 6.05 -10.96
CA ARG A 48 1.39 4.94 -11.91
C ARG A 48 0.01 4.31 -11.77
N THR A 49 -0.41 4.02 -10.55
CA THR A 49 -1.74 3.46 -10.28
C THR A 49 -2.84 4.43 -10.69
N THR A 50 -2.67 5.73 -10.41
CA THR A 50 -3.61 6.78 -10.86
C THR A 50 -3.70 6.87 -12.38
N PHE A 51 -2.58 6.70 -13.11
CA PHE A 51 -2.60 6.71 -14.57
C PHE A 51 -3.40 5.52 -15.13
N VAL A 52 -3.24 4.34 -14.57
CA VAL A 52 -4.02 3.15 -14.98
C VAL A 52 -5.50 3.34 -14.62
N ARG A 53 -5.82 3.83 -13.41
CA ARG A 53 -7.20 4.12 -12.98
C ARG A 53 -7.87 5.13 -13.92
N ARG A 54 -7.19 6.20 -14.30
CA ARG A 54 -7.71 7.19 -15.26
C ARG A 54 -7.91 6.59 -16.65
N ALA A 55 -6.97 5.78 -17.13
CA ALA A 55 -7.10 5.07 -18.39
C ALA A 55 -8.29 4.10 -18.36
N PHE A 56 -8.48 3.37 -17.25
CA PHE A 56 -9.61 2.48 -17.04
C PHE A 56 -10.95 3.25 -17.14
N GLY A 57 -11.06 4.43 -16.54
CA GLY A 57 -12.24 5.28 -16.63
C GLY A 57 -12.55 5.81 -18.04
N THR A 58 -11.61 5.71 -19.02
CA THR A 58 -11.90 6.00 -20.44
C THR A 58 -12.43 4.78 -21.20
N LEU A 59 -12.33 3.58 -20.62
CA LEU A 59 -12.75 2.32 -21.22
C LEU A 59 -14.03 1.76 -20.60
N SER A 60 -14.38 2.21 -19.38
CA SER A 60 -15.48 1.66 -18.60
C SER A 60 -16.08 2.70 -17.67
N ASP A 61 -17.40 2.70 -17.53
CA ASP A 61 -18.15 3.55 -16.59
C ASP A 61 -18.24 2.93 -15.17
N ARG A 62 -17.53 1.84 -14.91
CA ARG A 62 -17.52 1.20 -13.60
C ARG A 62 -16.93 2.13 -12.54
N PRO A 63 -17.55 2.23 -11.36
CA PRO A 63 -16.98 3.02 -10.28
C PRO A 63 -15.60 2.48 -9.88
N THR A 64 -14.71 3.38 -9.55
CA THR A 64 -13.34 3.04 -9.15
C THR A 64 -12.95 3.80 -7.90
N ARG A 65 -12.16 3.18 -7.02
CA ARG A 65 -11.50 3.88 -5.92
C ARG A 65 -10.03 3.46 -5.82
N LEU A 66 -9.23 4.31 -5.21
CA LEU A 66 -7.80 4.07 -4.97
C LEU A 66 -7.54 4.08 -3.47
N ILE A 67 -7.00 3.00 -2.95
CA ILE A 67 -6.53 2.92 -1.57
C ILE A 67 -5.02 3.17 -1.54
N ALA A 68 -4.59 4.14 -0.74
CA ALA A 68 -3.21 4.29 -0.29
C ALA A 68 -3.07 3.53 1.03
N PHE A 69 -2.60 2.29 0.94
CA PHE A 69 -2.48 1.38 2.08
C PHE A 69 -1.13 1.55 2.76
N SER A 70 -1.15 1.75 4.07
CA SER A 70 0.06 1.86 4.90
C SER A 70 0.34 0.55 5.63
N ASP A 71 1.53 -0.01 5.40
CA ASP A 71 2.04 -1.22 6.07
C ASP A 71 2.68 -0.87 7.42
N ASP A 72 1.95 -0.14 8.27
CA ASP A 72 2.43 0.39 9.55
C ASP A 72 2.60 -0.67 10.66
N MET A 73 2.16 -1.91 10.39
CA MET A 73 2.47 -3.08 11.22
C MET A 73 3.79 -3.76 10.84
N ASP A 74 4.45 -3.35 9.76
CA ASP A 74 5.76 -3.88 9.39
C ASP A 74 6.81 -3.63 10.47
N GLY A 75 7.72 -4.58 10.64
CA GLY A 75 8.84 -4.46 11.59
C GLY A 75 9.94 -3.51 11.10
N LEU A 76 10.42 -2.62 11.96
CA LEU A 76 11.55 -1.75 11.66
C LEU A 76 12.85 -2.58 11.50
N ARG A 77 13.39 -2.66 10.29
CA ARG A 77 14.58 -3.48 9.98
C ARG A 77 15.90 -2.76 10.24
N LYS A 78 15.90 -1.43 10.13
CA LYS A 78 17.06 -0.57 10.35
C LYS A 78 16.63 0.83 10.69
N VAL A 79 17.49 1.59 11.40
CA VAL A 79 17.27 3.02 11.63
C VAL A 79 17.50 3.77 10.31
N PRO A 80 16.50 4.53 9.81
CA PRO A 80 16.69 5.33 8.59
C PRO A 80 17.70 6.45 8.81
N LEU A 81 18.52 6.73 7.79
CA LEU A 81 19.55 7.77 7.87
C LEU A 81 18.98 9.21 7.81
N ASN A 82 17.76 9.34 7.35
CA ASN A 82 17.09 10.63 7.10
C ASN A 82 16.06 11.01 8.18
N VAL A 83 16.13 10.37 9.35
CA VAL A 83 15.30 10.74 10.50
C VAL A 83 16.15 11.36 11.60
N PRO A 84 15.66 12.38 12.31
CA PRO A 84 16.35 12.92 13.50
C PRO A 84 16.29 11.91 14.65
N ASN A 85 17.16 12.09 15.65
CA ASN A 85 17.11 11.35 16.90
C ASN A 85 17.01 9.82 16.70
N GLY A 86 17.84 9.26 15.80
CA GLY A 86 17.85 7.83 15.51
C GLY A 86 18.10 6.94 16.72
N ASP A 87 18.72 7.46 17.77
CA ASP A 87 18.90 6.85 19.09
C ASP A 87 17.57 6.55 19.82
N VAL A 88 16.53 7.35 19.56
CA VAL A 88 15.18 7.12 20.11
C VAL A 88 14.57 5.85 19.53
N ILE A 89 14.78 5.58 18.25
CA ILE A 89 14.16 4.44 17.56
C ILE A 89 15.07 3.20 17.52
N ALA A 90 16.39 3.34 17.67
CA ALA A 90 17.32 2.22 17.62
C ALA A 90 17.00 1.07 18.61
N PRO A 91 16.55 1.32 19.86
CA PRO A 91 16.14 0.27 20.79
C PRO A 91 14.88 -0.49 20.37
N HIS A 92 14.19 -0.03 19.33
CA HIS A 92 12.92 -0.58 18.85
C HIS A 92 13.02 -1.35 17.54
N LEU A 93 14.25 -1.70 17.10
CA LEU A 93 14.44 -2.56 15.93
C LEU A 93 13.65 -3.87 16.06
N GLY A 94 12.99 -4.28 14.97
CA GLY A 94 12.14 -5.46 14.91
C GLY A 94 10.70 -5.24 15.41
N LYS A 95 10.41 -4.13 16.08
CA LYS A 95 9.03 -3.81 16.49
C LYS A 95 8.21 -3.25 15.31
N PRO A 96 6.89 -3.43 15.34
CA PRO A 96 5.99 -2.81 14.36
C PRO A 96 6.11 -1.28 14.39
N LEU A 97 6.03 -0.65 13.22
CA LEU A 97 6.27 0.80 13.07
C LEU A 97 5.30 1.66 13.88
N HIS A 98 4.04 1.21 14.06
CA HIS A 98 3.03 1.89 14.88
C HIS A 98 3.36 1.85 16.39
N ALA A 99 4.18 0.89 16.84
CA ALA A 99 4.57 0.73 18.24
C ALA A 99 5.93 1.41 18.57
N ILE A 100 6.50 2.18 17.63
CA ILE A 100 7.78 2.88 17.78
C ILE A 100 7.52 4.35 18.09
N PRO A 101 8.20 4.93 19.10
CA PRO A 101 8.08 6.37 19.38
C PRO A 101 8.44 7.22 18.16
N ASP A 102 7.77 8.35 18.01
CA ASP A 102 8.09 9.31 16.95
C ASP A 102 9.40 10.06 17.25
N PRO A 103 10.45 9.91 16.42
CA PRO A 103 11.72 10.61 16.62
C PRO A 103 11.65 12.12 16.31
N PHE A 104 10.54 12.56 15.67
CA PHE A 104 10.28 13.98 15.40
C PHE A 104 9.54 14.68 16.56
N GLY A 105 8.91 13.90 17.45
CA GLY A 105 8.24 14.39 18.65
C GLY A 105 6.92 15.13 18.39
N CYS A 106 6.27 14.92 17.26
CA CYS A 106 5.03 15.61 16.89
C CYS A 106 3.82 14.68 16.70
N CYS A 107 4.03 13.37 16.74
CA CYS A 107 2.99 12.37 16.54
C CYS A 107 3.08 11.25 17.58
N ASP A 108 2.04 10.44 17.69
CA ASP A 108 1.97 9.35 18.67
C ASP A 108 2.95 8.21 18.39
N SER A 109 3.31 8.00 17.11
CA SER A 109 4.25 6.97 16.70
C SER A 109 5.04 7.36 15.45
N PHE A 110 6.10 6.60 15.16
CA PHE A 110 6.91 6.77 13.97
C PHE A 110 6.10 6.57 12.69
N SER A 111 5.22 5.55 12.64
CA SER A 111 4.34 5.38 11.49
C SER A 111 3.30 6.49 11.39
N ALA A 112 2.75 6.98 12.50
CA ALA A 112 1.78 8.08 12.49
C ALA A 112 2.39 9.35 11.85
N HIS A 113 3.66 9.68 12.18
CA HIS A 113 4.38 10.78 11.54
C HIS A 113 4.52 10.57 10.02
N ASN A 114 5.03 9.41 9.61
CA ASN A 114 5.27 9.12 8.19
C ASN A 114 3.95 9.01 7.40
N ASN A 115 2.89 8.47 8.00
CA ASN A 115 1.54 8.43 7.42
C ASN A 115 0.97 9.84 7.22
N ALA A 116 1.15 10.75 8.20
CA ALA A 116 0.76 12.14 8.06
C ALA A 116 1.52 12.83 6.89
N LYS A 117 2.82 12.57 6.77
CA LYS A 117 3.64 13.07 5.66
C LYS A 117 3.24 12.50 4.31
N LEU A 118 2.85 11.21 4.24
CA LEU A 118 2.29 10.63 3.02
C LEU A 118 1.02 11.36 2.59
N ARG A 119 0.08 11.54 3.51
CA ARG A 119 -1.20 12.20 3.21
C ARG A 119 -0.98 13.65 2.77
N GLU A 120 -0.18 14.44 3.49
CA GLU A 120 0.20 15.80 3.11
C GLU A 120 0.77 15.86 1.67
N PHE A 121 1.63 14.90 1.35
CA PHE A 121 2.24 14.77 0.04
C PHE A 121 1.20 14.44 -1.06
N LEU A 122 0.34 13.45 -0.82
CA LEU A 122 -0.69 13.06 -1.79
C LEU A 122 -1.73 14.16 -2.01
N ASP A 123 -2.13 14.86 -0.94
CA ASP A 123 -3.05 15.99 -0.99
C ASP A 123 -2.44 17.17 -1.77
N THR A 124 -1.16 17.46 -1.55
CA THR A 124 -0.43 18.54 -2.25
C THR A 124 -0.43 18.34 -3.75
N TYR A 125 -0.32 17.08 -4.21
CA TYR A 125 -0.34 16.76 -5.64
C TYR A 125 -1.74 16.42 -6.19
N GLY A 126 -2.79 16.56 -5.38
CA GLY A 126 -4.19 16.41 -5.79
C GLY A 126 -4.56 14.99 -6.21
N PHE A 127 -4.01 13.97 -5.54
CA PHE A 127 -4.44 12.59 -5.74
C PHE A 127 -5.82 12.37 -5.11
N ASP A 128 -6.69 11.64 -5.82
CA ASP A 128 -7.97 11.18 -5.32
C ASP A 128 -7.80 9.76 -4.78
N TYR A 129 -7.74 9.63 -3.45
CA TYR A 129 -7.42 8.38 -2.75
C TYR A 129 -8.16 8.28 -1.41
N GLU A 130 -8.26 7.07 -0.91
CA GLU A 130 -8.64 6.73 0.46
C GLU A 130 -7.41 6.21 1.20
N PHE A 131 -7.10 6.79 2.37
CA PHE A 131 -6.01 6.28 3.20
C PHE A 131 -6.50 5.12 4.06
N GLN A 132 -5.71 4.05 4.15
CA GLN A 132 -5.97 2.91 5.03
C GLN A 132 -4.69 2.51 5.76
N SER A 133 -4.75 2.44 7.10
CA SER A 133 -3.72 1.89 7.97
C SER A 133 -3.93 0.39 8.15
N ALA A 134 -2.86 -0.40 8.08
CA ALA A 134 -2.91 -1.83 8.40
C ALA A 134 -3.29 -2.04 9.87
N GLU A 135 -2.68 -1.29 10.80
CA GLU A 135 -2.98 -1.38 12.23
C GLU A 135 -4.45 -1.14 12.52
N GLU A 136 -5.03 -0.06 11.96
CA GLU A 136 -6.46 0.22 12.12
C GLU A 136 -7.34 -0.86 11.51
N ALA A 137 -7.01 -1.37 10.32
CA ALA A 137 -7.78 -2.40 9.64
C ALA A 137 -7.77 -3.74 10.41
N TYR A 138 -6.60 -4.15 10.92
CA TYR A 138 -6.50 -5.33 11.77
C TYR A 138 -7.25 -5.16 13.09
N THR A 139 -7.13 -3.99 13.72
CA THR A 139 -7.82 -3.70 14.99
C THR A 139 -9.34 -3.71 14.84
N ARG A 140 -9.87 -3.26 13.70
CA ARG A 140 -11.31 -3.33 13.40
C ARG A 140 -11.80 -4.73 13.02
N GLY A 141 -10.88 -5.67 12.74
CA GLY A 141 -11.22 -7.02 12.28
C GLY A 141 -11.58 -7.09 10.78
N ASP A 142 -11.18 -6.10 9.97
CA ASP A 142 -11.51 -6.05 8.55
C ASP A 142 -10.99 -7.27 7.78
N PHE A 143 -9.94 -7.91 8.28
CA PHE A 143 -9.33 -9.10 7.68
C PHE A 143 -9.74 -10.44 8.33
N ASP A 144 -10.51 -10.43 9.42
CA ASP A 144 -10.79 -11.64 10.22
C ASP A 144 -11.41 -12.76 9.39
N SER A 145 -12.38 -12.43 8.53
CA SER A 145 -13.02 -13.44 7.68
C SER A 145 -12.05 -14.08 6.69
N GLY A 146 -11.17 -13.29 6.08
CA GLY A 146 -10.13 -13.78 5.17
C GLY A 146 -9.07 -14.60 5.89
N LEU A 147 -8.63 -14.14 7.07
CA LEU A 147 -7.66 -14.84 7.91
C LEU A 147 -8.19 -16.21 8.37
N ASN A 148 -9.46 -16.29 8.75
CA ASN A 148 -10.07 -17.57 9.13
C ASN A 148 -10.06 -18.57 7.95
N ILE A 149 -10.40 -18.13 6.73
CA ILE A 149 -10.32 -18.98 5.54
C ILE A 149 -8.88 -19.44 5.29
N LEU A 150 -7.89 -18.55 5.44
CA LEU A 150 -6.48 -18.92 5.28
C LEU A 150 -6.02 -19.93 6.35
N LEU A 151 -6.47 -19.79 7.60
CA LEU A 151 -6.15 -20.73 8.68
C LEU A 151 -6.77 -22.10 8.42
N GLU A 152 -8.01 -22.17 7.95
CA GLU A 152 -8.67 -23.43 7.59
C GLU A 152 -7.96 -24.16 6.44
N LYS A 153 -7.32 -23.39 5.52
CA LYS A 153 -6.64 -23.89 4.32
C LYS A 153 -5.11 -23.80 4.40
N VAL A 154 -4.55 -23.73 5.60
CA VAL A 154 -3.12 -23.44 5.79
C VAL A 154 -2.19 -24.40 5.04
N GLU A 155 -2.50 -25.70 4.99
CA GLU A 155 -1.65 -26.67 4.29
C GLU A 155 -1.74 -26.52 2.76
N GLU A 156 -2.91 -26.20 2.22
CA GLU A 156 -3.08 -25.90 0.79
C GLU A 156 -2.28 -24.64 0.41
N VAL A 157 -2.40 -23.58 1.21
CA VAL A 157 -1.67 -22.30 1.01
C VAL A 157 -0.16 -22.52 1.10
N ARG A 158 0.33 -23.28 2.08
CA ARG A 158 1.75 -23.63 2.21
C ARG A 158 2.27 -24.39 1.00
N ALA A 159 1.53 -25.37 0.51
CA ALA A 159 1.91 -26.14 -0.66
C ALA A 159 2.06 -25.28 -1.92
N LEU A 160 1.28 -24.21 -2.05
CA LEU A 160 1.35 -23.27 -3.16
C LEU A 160 2.49 -22.25 -3.00
N ILE A 161 2.69 -21.73 -1.79
CA ILE A 161 3.65 -20.63 -1.55
C ILE A 161 5.09 -21.15 -1.39
N LEU A 162 5.32 -22.23 -0.63
CA LEU A 162 6.68 -22.69 -0.35
C LEU A 162 7.56 -22.91 -1.60
N PRO A 163 7.05 -23.48 -2.71
CA PRO A 163 7.86 -23.63 -3.92
C PRO A 163 8.27 -22.30 -4.58
N THR A 164 7.60 -21.19 -4.25
CA THR A 164 7.87 -19.86 -4.82
C THR A 164 8.84 -19.03 -3.99
N LEU A 165 9.08 -19.43 -2.73
CA LEU A 165 10.04 -18.77 -1.86
C LEU A 165 11.46 -19.15 -2.28
N ARG A 166 12.32 -18.13 -2.42
CA ARG A 166 13.75 -18.35 -2.63
C ARG A 166 14.39 -18.77 -1.31
N GLU A 167 15.31 -19.72 -1.37
CA GLU A 167 16.18 -20.08 -0.25
C GLU A 167 17.05 -18.92 0.20
#